data_aaba7eb8689459dd35139b492696fb6b
#
_entry.id   aaba7eb8689459dd35139b492696fb6b
#
_cell.length_a   1.000
_cell.length_b   1.000
_cell.length_c   1.000
_cell.angle_alpha   90.00
_cell.angle_beta   90.00
_cell.angle_gamma   90.00
#
_symmetry.space_group_name_H-M   'P 1'
#
loop_
_entity.id
_entity.type
_entity.pdbx_description
1 polymer ?
#
loop_
_entity_poly.entity_id
_entity_poly.type
_entity_poly.pdbx_seq_one_letter_code
_entity_poly.pdbx_strand_id
1 'polypeptide(L)'
;VPDIAASDPQISSDQKTITVKIKKGIKFSPPVNREVTTKDIKYAMERTFSANVPNPYATGYFGTIQGAPKTPAKGIPSISGIQTPDDQTLVLKLTQPKGATVAAALVMPLTMPVPPEYAKKFDAKNPSTYNQNVVFTGPYMVQNNAAGSLTGWKPAKSIELIRNPNWDKSTDYRPAYLDKIHIDEGNSDATVASRRILNGSALVQGDGAPPAPVLKQAATRFKNQLQLVPAGGTRYVAMNTKIKPFDNADVRRAVFAIFDRNAMRLTRGGSIVGDIAWRYIPPGIPGFDEAGGLNPPSSLDFASNPAGDPAVAKKYMLKAKAAGVPVTADGKYAGTEKLLMVGTNADPGKKSAEVAANQFEKLGFKLSFRIVTQDALYTKFCGVPKAQVAICPNVGFFKDFVDPESFINPTFNGEAIQPANNNNWPQLDDPAINKAIDAAAILAPGPERYKAFAKIDDDITALAPAVPWLWDKTPLIESKDVQGVADNYSTVWSLSFTSLK
;
A
#
# COMPACT_ATOMS: atom_id res chain seq x y z
N VAL A 1 14.26 -14.12 1.03
CA VAL A 1 15.36 -14.63 0.19
C VAL A 1 15.83 -13.50 -0.71
N PRO A 2 17.16 -13.21 -0.76
CA PRO A 2 17.70 -12.21 -1.69
C PRO A 2 17.38 -12.56 -3.15
N ASP A 3 16.91 -11.58 -3.93
CA ASP A 3 16.60 -11.74 -5.35
C ASP A 3 17.86 -11.42 -6.20
N ILE A 4 18.03 -10.17 -6.62
CA ILE A 4 19.25 -9.72 -7.33
C ILE A 4 20.44 -9.63 -6.36
N ALA A 5 20.21 -9.32 -5.10
CA ALA A 5 21.24 -9.33 -4.07
C ALA A 5 21.84 -10.72 -3.87
N ALA A 6 23.13 -10.80 -3.63
CA ALA A 6 23.86 -12.05 -3.34
C ALA A 6 23.69 -12.49 -1.87
N SER A 7 23.40 -11.55 -0.99
CA SER A 7 23.16 -11.75 0.45
C SER A 7 22.28 -10.63 0.98
N ASP A 8 21.89 -10.73 2.25
CA ASP A 8 21.22 -9.63 2.94
C ASP A 8 22.10 -8.38 2.99
N PRO A 9 21.51 -7.18 2.96
CA PRO A 9 22.23 -5.92 3.11
C PRO A 9 23.03 -5.86 4.42
N GLN A 10 24.28 -5.40 4.35
CA GLN A 10 25.09 -5.14 5.54
C GLN A 10 24.89 -3.69 5.98
N ILE A 11 24.50 -3.50 7.23
CA ILE A 11 24.23 -2.19 7.83
C ILE A 11 25.34 -1.91 8.84
N SER A 12 25.98 -0.72 8.77
CA SER A 12 26.97 -0.29 9.76
C SER A 12 26.33 -0.10 11.13
N SER A 13 27.12 -0.19 12.20
CA SER A 13 26.65 -0.04 13.58
C SER A 13 26.00 1.32 13.86
N ASP A 14 26.45 2.37 13.18
CA ASP A 14 25.88 3.71 13.26
C ASP A 14 24.64 3.89 12.36
N GLN A 15 24.20 2.83 11.66
CA GLN A 15 23.08 2.80 10.71
C GLN A 15 23.15 3.85 9.58
N LYS A 16 24.34 4.36 9.26
CA LYS A 16 24.54 5.39 8.23
C LYS A 16 25.15 4.86 6.94
N THR A 17 25.54 3.60 6.89
CA THR A 17 26.07 2.96 5.67
C THR A 17 25.39 1.63 5.45
N ILE A 18 24.92 1.40 4.22
CA ILE A 18 24.34 0.13 3.79
C ILE A 18 25.18 -0.35 2.60
N THR A 19 25.64 -1.60 2.68
CA THR A 19 26.38 -2.25 1.59
C THR A 19 25.59 -3.43 1.07
N VAL A 20 25.36 -3.46 -0.23
CA VAL A 20 24.67 -4.55 -0.92
C VAL A 20 25.59 -5.13 -1.98
N LYS A 21 25.76 -6.44 -1.99
CA LYS A 21 26.41 -7.19 -3.06
C LYS A 21 25.34 -7.76 -3.99
N ILE A 22 25.52 -7.63 -5.30
CA ILE A 22 24.64 -8.23 -6.29
C ILE A 22 25.25 -9.45 -6.95
N LYS A 23 24.40 -10.37 -7.39
CA LYS A 23 24.80 -11.59 -8.11
C LYS A 23 25.37 -11.23 -9.49
N LYS A 24 26.28 -12.04 -9.99
CA LYS A 24 26.75 -12.03 -11.39
C LYS A 24 25.80 -12.84 -12.28
N GLY A 25 25.87 -12.61 -13.58
CA GLY A 25 25.18 -13.42 -14.59
C GLY A 25 23.72 -13.06 -14.81
N ILE A 26 23.15 -12.14 -14.04
CA ILE A 26 21.79 -11.66 -14.25
C ILE A 26 21.78 -10.70 -15.43
N LYS A 27 20.96 -10.96 -16.46
CA LYS A 27 20.92 -10.17 -17.69
C LYS A 27 19.56 -9.52 -17.90
N PHE A 28 19.60 -8.36 -18.53
CA PHE A 28 18.37 -7.73 -19.05
C PHE A 28 17.81 -8.50 -20.24
N SER A 29 16.50 -8.50 -20.36
CA SER A 29 15.80 -8.98 -21.56
C SER A 29 16.18 -8.17 -22.81
N PRO A 30 15.90 -8.70 -24.04
CA PRO A 30 16.02 -7.90 -25.24
C PRO A 30 15.24 -6.57 -25.14
N PRO A 31 15.75 -5.48 -25.77
CA PRO A 31 16.88 -5.42 -26.67
C PRO A 31 18.22 -5.16 -25.98
N VAL A 32 18.27 -5.04 -24.64
CA VAL A 32 19.49 -4.64 -23.90
C VAL A 32 20.51 -5.78 -23.81
N ASN A 33 20.09 -6.98 -23.44
CA ASN A 33 20.87 -8.23 -23.48
C ASN A 33 22.16 -8.29 -22.63
N ARG A 34 22.60 -7.23 -21.99
CA ARG A 34 23.80 -7.20 -21.15
C ARG A 34 23.51 -7.57 -19.70
N GLU A 35 24.56 -7.89 -18.97
CA GLU A 35 24.54 -8.14 -17.54
C GLU A 35 24.16 -6.87 -16.74
N VAL A 36 23.44 -7.09 -15.64
CA VAL A 36 23.07 -6.06 -14.66
C VAL A 36 24.30 -5.67 -13.84
N THR A 37 24.45 -4.39 -13.60
CA THR A 37 25.48 -3.82 -12.72
C THR A 37 24.85 -2.92 -11.66
N THR A 38 25.59 -2.58 -10.64
CA THR A 38 25.14 -1.63 -9.60
C THR A 38 24.83 -0.24 -10.14
N LYS A 39 25.39 0.13 -11.30
CA LYS A 39 25.08 1.39 -12.00
C LYS A 39 23.62 1.45 -12.45
N ASP A 40 23.05 0.30 -12.78
CA ASP A 40 21.65 0.18 -13.19
C ASP A 40 20.70 0.40 -11.99
N ILE A 41 21.09 -0.08 -10.80
CA ILE A 41 20.35 0.15 -9.56
C ILE A 41 20.49 1.61 -9.12
N LYS A 42 21.70 2.18 -9.19
CA LYS A 42 21.93 3.60 -8.94
C LYS A 42 21.03 4.47 -9.82
N TYR A 43 21.01 4.20 -11.11
CA TYR A 43 20.17 4.95 -12.05
C TYR A 43 18.67 4.78 -11.73
N ALA A 44 18.24 3.55 -11.41
CA ALA A 44 16.86 3.28 -11.02
C ALA A 44 16.44 4.11 -9.79
N MET A 45 17.27 4.20 -8.77
CA MET A 45 17.00 5.02 -7.59
C MET A 45 17.02 6.52 -7.94
N GLU A 46 18.03 7.00 -8.65
CA GLU A 46 18.19 8.42 -9.00
C GLU A 46 17.01 8.93 -9.85
N ARG A 47 16.54 8.15 -10.83
CA ARG A 47 15.44 8.56 -11.72
C ARG A 47 14.13 8.80 -11.00
N THR A 48 13.89 8.11 -9.87
CA THR A 48 12.65 8.27 -9.09
C THR A 48 12.57 9.59 -8.33
N PHE A 49 13.66 10.33 -8.20
CA PHE A 49 13.68 11.70 -7.69
C PHE A 49 13.45 12.76 -8.77
N SER A 50 13.26 12.35 -10.03
CA SER A 50 12.96 13.29 -11.12
C SER A 50 11.46 13.62 -11.19
N ALA A 51 11.12 14.86 -11.50
CA ALA A 51 9.75 15.27 -11.80
C ALA A 51 9.15 14.53 -13.02
N ASN A 52 9.99 13.99 -13.91
CA ASN A 52 9.56 13.19 -15.06
C ASN A 52 9.12 11.78 -14.69
N VAL A 53 9.53 11.30 -13.49
CA VAL A 53 9.22 9.96 -12.96
C VAL A 53 8.59 10.12 -11.56
N PRO A 54 7.36 10.65 -11.46
CA PRO A 54 6.74 10.94 -10.16
C PRO A 54 6.66 9.69 -9.29
N ASN A 55 7.28 9.73 -8.12
CA ASN A 55 7.28 8.62 -7.17
C ASN A 55 7.21 9.15 -5.74
N PRO A 56 6.11 8.89 -4.99
CA PRO A 56 5.94 9.39 -3.62
C PRO A 56 6.87 8.72 -2.61
N TYR A 57 7.37 7.53 -2.92
CA TYR A 57 8.22 6.76 -2.00
C TYR A 57 9.69 7.15 -2.05
N ALA A 58 10.14 7.83 -3.11
CA ALA A 58 11.55 8.21 -3.26
C ALA A 58 12.02 9.08 -2.09
N THR A 59 11.32 10.18 -1.81
CA THR A 59 11.65 11.07 -0.70
C THR A 59 11.32 10.45 0.66
N GLY A 60 10.23 9.67 0.76
CA GLY A 60 9.78 9.04 2.01
C GLY A 60 10.78 8.04 2.57
N TYR A 61 11.30 7.14 1.75
CA TYR A 61 12.20 6.08 2.21
C TYR A 61 13.68 6.32 1.88
N PHE A 62 13.98 7.01 0.79
CA PHE A 62 15.37 7.22 0.33
C PHE A 62 15.84 8.68 0.44
N GLY A 63 15.00 9.59 0.96
CA GLY A 63 15.33 11.00 1.14
C GLY A 63 16.46 11.27 2.13
N THR A 64 16.83 10.30 2.98
CA THR A 64 17.98 10.38 3.90
C THR A 64 19.31 10.00 3.26
N ILE A 65 19.33 9.53 2.00
CA ILE A 65 20.58 9.29 1.28
C ILE A 65 21.28 10.64 1.04
N GLN A 66 22.60 10.68 1.29
CA GLN A 66 23.40 11.90 1.12
C GLN A 66 23.26 12.45 -0.30
N GLY A 67 22.89 13.72 -0.44
CA GLY A 67 22.68 14.37 -1.71
C GLY A 67 21.34 14.07 -2.39
N ALA A 68 20.42 13.33 -1.76
CA ALA A 68 19.07 13.13 -2.26
C ALA A 68 18.28 14.46 -2.24
N PRO A 69 17.58 14.81 -3.33
CA PRO A 69 16.73 15.99 -3.38
C PRO A 69 15.55 15.90 -2.40
N LYS A 70 15.21 16.99 -1.73
CA LYS A 70 14.00 17.07 -0.88
C LYS A 70 12.70 17.23 -1.67
N THR A 71 12.80 17.69 -2.91
CA THR A 71 11.68 17.87 -3.83
C THR A 71 12.05 17.29 -5.19
N PRO A 72 11.07 16.91 -6.05
CA PRO A 72 11.37 16.36 -7.36
C PRO A 72 12.27 17.29 -8.18
N ALA A 73 13.39 16.74 -8.67
CA ALA A 73 14.38 17.46 -9.44
C ALA A 73 13.96 17.66 -10.90
N LYS A 74 14.39 18.76 -11.52
CA LYS A 74 14.29 18.93 -12.96
C LYS A 74 15.34 18.02 -13.65
N GLY A 75 14.88 16.92 -14.23
CA GLY A 75 15.75 15.87 -14.76
C GLY A 75 16.19 14.86 -13.71
N ILE A 76 17.08 13.94 -14.06
CA ILE A 76 17.56 12.89 -13.18
C ILE A 76 18.74 13.43 -12.35
N PRO A 77 18.63 13.52 -11.00
CA PRO A 77 19.71 14.01 -10.17
C PRO A 77 20.85 12.98 -10.06
N SER A 78 22.06 13.44 -9.81
CA SER A 78 23.15 12.60 -9.35
C SER A 78 23.21 12.67 -7.81
N ILE A 79 23.05 11.50 -7.15
CA ILE A 79 22.96 11.40 -5.69
C ILE A 79 24.29 10.85 -5.16
N SER A 80 25.08 11.69 -4.50
CA SER A 80 26.43 11.37 -4.06
C SER A 80 26.50 10.21 -3.06
N GLY A 81 25.45 10.01 -2.27
CA GLY A 81 25.33 8.91 -1.31
C GLY A 81 25.06 7.55 -1.95
N ILE A 82 24.72 7.47 -3.24
CA ILE A 82 24.58 6.21 -3.97
C ILE A 82 25.89 5.93 -4.70
N GLN A 83 26.71 5.06 -4.15
CA GLN A 83 28.04 4.76 -4.64
C GLN A 83 28.10 3.35 -5.25
N THR A 84 28.82 3.22 -6.36
CA THR A 84 29.01 1.97 -7.10
C THR A 84 30.50 1.77 -7.33
N PRO A 85 31.27 1.36 -6.28
CA PRO A 85 32.72 1.24 -6.37
C PRO A 85 33.17 0.18 -7.39
N ASP A 86 32.34 -0.81 -7.61
CA ASP A 86 32.48 -1.82 -8.64
C ASP A 86 31.11 -2.26 -9.20
N ASP A 87 31.09 -3.12 -10.21
CA ASP A 87 29.86 -3.54 -10.87
C ASP A 87 28.94 -4.43 -10.01
N GLN A 88 29.42 -4.96 -8.86
CA GLN A 88 28.66 -5.81 -7.95
C GLN A 88 28.43 -5.20 -6.57
N THR A 89 29.04 -4.05 -6.24
CA THR A 89 28.93 -3.44 -4.92
C THR A 89 28.16 -2.13 -4.99
N LEU A 90 27.02 -2.07 -4.33
CA LEU A 90 26.25 -0.85 -4.07
C LEU A 90 26.49 -0.41 -2.63
N VAL A 91 26.82 0.87 -2.42
CA VAL A 91 26.95 1.45 -1.09
C VAL A 91 26.03 2.66 -0.99
N LEU A 92 25.19 2.68 0.04
CA LEU A 92 24.33 3.80 0.35
C LEU A 92 24.84 4.51 1.61
N LYS A 93 25.10 5.82 1.49
CA LYS A 93 25.50 6.69 2.61
C LYS A 93 24.32 7.56 3.02
N LEU A 94 23.99 7.55 4.30
CA LEU A 94 22.85 8.25 4.88
C LEU A 94 23.26 9.46 5.71
N THR A 95 22.41 10.47 5.73
CA THR A 95 22.55 11.66 6.60
C THR A 95 22.05 11.40 8.03
N GLN A 96 21.15 10.41 8.19
CA GLN A 96 20.55 10.02 9.46
C GLN A 96 20.72 8.51 9.70
N PRO A 97 20.64 8.00 10.94
CA PRO A 97 20.80 6.59 11.26
C PRO A 97 19.53 5.77 10.94
N LYS A 98 19.08 5.79 9.69
CA LYS A 98 17.89 5.06 9.18
C LYS A 98 18.26 3.84 8.31
N GLY A 99 19.40 3.22 8.59
CA GLY A 99 19.91 2.10 7.82
C GLY A 99 18.95 0.91 7.73
N ALA A 100 18.28 0.59 8.83
CA ALA A 100 17.29 -0.50 8.88
C ALA A 100 16.10 -0.26 7.92
N THR A 101 15.50 0.92 7.97
CA THR A 101 14.38 1.31 7.11
C THR A 101 14.77 1.32 5.64
N VAL A 102 15.92 1.96 5.31
CA VAL A 102 16.38 2.06 3.92
C VAL A 102 16.74 0.68 3.37
N ALA A 103 17.38 -0.18 4.16
CA ALA A 103 17.68 -1.56 3.75
C ALA A 103 16.40 -2.38 3.51
N ALA A 104 15.41 -2.27 4.38
CA ALA A 104 14.12 -2.93 4.21
C ALA A 104 13.37 -2.41 2.96
N ALA A 105 13.43 -1.12 2.68
CA ALA A 105 12.81 -0.50 1.50
C ALA A 105 13.46 -0.90 0.17
N LEU A 106 14.66 -1.52 0.17
CA LEU A 106 15.30 -2.02 -1.05
C LEU A 106 14.52 -3.13 -1.78
N VAL A 107 13.49 -3.69 -1.15
CA VAL A 107 12.58 -4.65 -1.81
C VAL A 107 11.56 -3.97 -2.74
N MET A 108 11.45 -2.65 -2.67
CA MET A 108 10.46 -1.90 -3.44
C MET A 108 10.83 -1.79 -4.93
N PRO A 109 9.83 -1.73 -5.84
CA PRO A 109 10.08 -1.68 -7.29
C PRO A 109 10.98 -0.54 -7.77
N LEU A 110 11.06 0.57 -7.03
CA LEU A 110 11.88 1.71 -7.42
C LEU A 110 13.40 1.44 -7.37
N THR A 111 13.81 0.33 -6.80
CA THR A 111 15.23 -0.13 -6.78
C THR A 111 15.53 -1.20 -7.84
N MET A 112 14.53 -1.64 -8.62
CA MET A 112 14.73 -2.57 -9.71
C MET A 112 15.70 -1.98 -10.75
N PRO A 113 16.68 -2.76 -11.25
CA PRO A 113 17.69 -2.24 -12.17
C PRO A 113 17.08 -1.68 -13.45
N VAL A 114 17.54 -0.50 -13.87
CA VAL A 114 17.14 0.18 -15.10
C VAL A 114 18.39 0.55 -15.88
N PRO A 115 18.59 0.06 -17.12
CA PRO A 115 19.80 0.33 -17.90
C PRO A 115 19.80 1.77 -18.40
N PRO A 116 20.75 2.62 -17.93
CA PRO A 116 20.73 4.07 -18.22
C PRO A 116 20.90 4.40 -19.71
N GLU A 117 21.72 3.64 -20.43
CA GLU A 117 21.97 3.86 -21.87
C GLU A 117 20.71 3.63 -22.72
N TYR A 118 19.80 2.79 -22.23
CA TYR A 118 18.53 2.51 -22.88
C TYR A 118 17.42 3.42 -22.41
N ALA A 119 17.33 3.67 -21.09
CA ALA A 119 16.18 4.31 -20.45
C ALA A 119 16.20 5.84 -20.54
N LYS A 120 17.38 6.50 -20.57
CA LYS A 120 17.50 7.98 -20.54
C LYS A 120 16.67 8.70 -21.59
N LYS A 121 16.58 8.17 -22.81
CA LYS A 121 15.80 8.77 -23.90
C LYS A 121 14.30 8.81 -23.61
N PHE A 122 13.79 7.86 -22.82
CA PHE A 122 12.39 7.80 -22.41
C PHE A 122 12.13 8.68 -21.18
N ASP A 123 13.08 8.72 -20.24
CA ASP A 123 13.00 9.52 -19.03
C ASP A 123 13.21 11.02 -19.28
N ALA A 124 13.70 11.40 -20.47
CA ALA A 124 13.76 12.79 -20.91
C ALA A 124 12.35 13.40 -21.16
N LYS A 125 11.34 12.57 -21.33
CA LYS A 125 9.93 12.98 -21.50
C LYS A 125 9.26 13.20 -20.15
N ASN A 126 8.29 14.09 -20.09
CA ASN A 126 7.46 14.34 -18.90
C ASN A 126 5.97 14.13 -19.23
N PRO A 127 5.30 13.12 -18.68
CA PRO A 127 5.90 12.01 -17.89
C PRO A 127 6.79 11.10 -18.73
N SER A 128 7.69 10.37 -18.06
CA SER A 128 8.53 9.35 -18.69
C SER A 128 7.69 8.32 -19.45
N THR A 129 8.18 7.92 -20.62
CA THR A 129 7.56 6.86 -21.45
C THR A 129 8.29 5.50 -21.32
N TYR A 130 9.14 5.36 -20.31
CA TYR A 130 9.86 4.10 -20.08
C TYR A 130 8.90 2.93 -19.78
N ASN A 131 7.74 3.20 -19.17
CA ASN A 131 6.69 2.19 -18.91
C ASN A 131 6.19 1.46 -20.16
N GLN A 132 6.37 2.05 -21.36
CA GLN A 132 6.02 1.43 -22.66
C GLN A 132 7.20 0.67 -23.29
N ASN A 133 8.37 0.69 -22.65
CA ASN A 133 9.62 0.17 -23.16
C ASN A 133 10.45 -0.53 -22.07
N VAL A 134 9.81 -1.03 -21.02
CA VAL A 134 10.50 -1.66 -19.88
C VAL A 134 11.25 -2.90 -20.33
N VAL A 135 12.47 -3.09 -19.82
CA VAL A 135 13.23 -4.33 -19.91
C VAL A 135 13.26 -5.03 -18.56
N PHE A 136 13.39 -6.33 -18.56
CA PHE A 136 13.16 -7.21 -17.42
C PHE A 136 14.41 -8.04 -17.11
N THR A 137 14.55 -8.45 -15.86
CA THR A 137 15.66 -9.32 -15.41
C THR A 137 15.18 -10.65 -14.85
N GLY A 138 13.86 -10.77 -14.63
CA GLY A 138 13.23 -11.99 -14.14
C GLY A 138 12.91 -13.02 -15.23
N PRO A 139 12.23 -14.15 -14.86
CA PRO A 139 11.97 -15.25 -15.78
C PRO A 139 10.95 -14.93 -16.88
N TYR A 140 10.13 -13.93 -16.67
CA TYR A 140 9.13 -13.48 -17.63
C TYR A 140 9.36 -12.02 -18.03
N MET A 141 8.96 -11.69 -19.25
CA MET A 141 8.94 -10.34 -19.77
C MET A 141 7.64 -10.08 -20.53
N VAL A 142 7.18 -8.84 -20.55
CA VAL A 142 6.12 -8.46 -21.48
C VAL A 142 6.66 -8.58 -22.89
N GLN A 143 5.91 -9.22 -23.78
CA GLN A 143 6.32 -9.37 -25.18
C GLN A 143 6.62 -8.00 -25.79
N ASN A 144 7.75 -7.87 -26.48
CA ASN A 144 8.19 -6.64 -27.11
C ASN A 144 8.68 -6.88 -28.56
N ASN A 145 8.88 -5.79 -29.28
CA ASN A 145 9.52 -5.83 -30.61
C ASN A 145 11.05 -5.61 -30.49
N ALA A 146 11.74 -5.72 -31.60
CA ALA A 146 13.20 -5.56 -31.66
C ALA A 146 13.71 -4.17 -31.18
N ALA A 147 12.86 -3.13 -31.22
CA ALA A 147 13.18 -1.80 -30.71
C ALA A 147 12.92 -1.67 -29.19
N GLY A 148 12.31 -2.68 -28.57
CA GLY A 148 11.98 -2.71 -27.13
C GLY A 148 10.61 -2.19 -26.78
N SER A 149 9.77 -1.76 -27.74
CA SER A 149 8.40 -1.33 -27.46
C SER A 149 7.54 -2.54 -27.10
N LEU A 150 6.77 -2.42 -26.02
CA LEU A 150 5.91 -3.49 -25.52
C LEU A 150 4.73 -3.72 -26.48
N THR A 151 4.76 -4.83 -27.23
CA THR A 151 3.69 -5.27 -28.12
C THR A 151 2.68 -6.17 -27.44
N GLY A 152 3.09 -6.81 -26.34
CA GLY A 152 2.25 -7.64 -25.49
C GLY A 152 1.37 -6.86 -24.52
N TRP A 153 1.54 -5.56 -24.38
CA TRP A 153 0.68 -4.74 -23.53
C TRP A 153 -0.31 -3.95 -24.39
N LYS A 154 -1.58 -4.25 -24.22
CA LYS A 154 -2.70 -3.56 -24.83
C LYS A 154 -3.54 -2.93 -23.71
N PRO A 155 -3.36 -1.65 -23.39
CA PRO A 155 -4.03 -1.01 -22.24
C PRO A 155 -5.54 -1.28 -22.18
N ALA A 156 -6.04 -1.62 -21.00
CA ALA A 156 -7.44 -2.01 -20.73
C ALA A 156 -7.96 -3.22 -21.51
N LYS A 157 -7.07 -4.01 -22.13
CA LYS A 157 -7.43 -5.24 -22.86
C LYS A 157 -6.65 -6.45 -22.37
N SER A 158 -5.31 -6.44 -22.49
CA SER A 158 -4.53 -7.61 -22.14
C SER A 158 -3.05 -7.32 -21.92
N ILE A 159 -2.40 -8.20 -21.14
CA ILE A 159 -0.95 -8.29 -21.05
C ILE A 159 -0.53 -9.71 -21.43
N GLU A 160 0.44 -9.81 -22.35
CA GLU A 160 1.10 -11.05 -22.73
C GLU A 160 2.50 -11.11 -22.13
N LEU A 161 2.75 -12.07 -21.24
CA LEU A 161 4.05 -12.37 -20.71
C LEU A 161 4.61 -13.64 -21.41
N ILE A 162 5.85 -13.54 -21.85
CA ILE A 162 6.62 -14.63 -22.45
C ILE A 162 7.87 -14.90 -21.62
N ARG A 163 8.52 -16.03 -21.84
CA ARG A 163 9.82 -16.32 -21.25
C ARG A 163 10.81 -15.24 -21.63
N ASN A 164 11.56 -14.74 -20.65
CA ASN A 164 12.74 -13.92 -20.89
C ASN A 164 13.87 -14.83 -21.40
N PRO A 165 14.34 -14.69 -22.67
CA PRO A 165 15.35 -15.58 -23.22
C PRO A 165 16.73 -15.44 -22.55
N ASN A 166 16.95 -14.35 -21.81
CA ASN A 166 18.20 -14.07 -21.11
C ASN A 166 18.15 -14.44 -19.62
N TRP A 167 17.03 -14.98 -19.15
CA TRP A 167 16.93 -15.45 -17.76
C TRP A 167 17.70 -16.75 -17.56
N ASP A 168 18.54 -16.76 -16.52
CA ASP A 168 19.31 -17.91 -16.12
C ASP A 168 18.79 -18.46 -14.79
N LYS A 169 18.25 -19.68 -14.83
CA LYS A 169 17.72 -20.39 -13.66
C LYS A 169 18.78 -20.57 -12.56
N SER A 170 20.06 -20.64 -12.90
CA SER A 170 21.13 -20.82 -11.90
C SER A 170 21.31 -19.60 -10.99
N THR A 171 20.85 -18.43 -11.42
CA THR A 171 20.90 -17.17 -10.66
C THR A 171 19.62 -16.87 -9.86
N ASP A 172 18.56 -17.66 -10.08
CA ASP A 172 17.22 -17.39 -9.57
C ASP A 172 16.65 -18.61 -8.85
N TYR A 173 16.09 -18.43 -7.67
CA TYR A 173 15.43 -19.47 -6.89
C TYR A 173 14.01 -19.82 -7.39
N ARG A 174 13.40 -18.95 -8.20
CA ARG A 174 12.06 -19.15 -8.74
C ARG A 174 12.03 -20.23 -9.81
N PRO A 175 11.09 -21.19 -9.75
CA PRO A 175 11.04 -22.32 -10.69
C PRO A 175 10.60 -21.92 -12.10
N ALA A 176 9.72 -20.91 -12.23
CA ALA A 176 9.17 -20.39 -13.47
C ALA A 176 8.66 -21.51 -14.42
N TYR A 177 7.59 -22.17 -14.04
CA TYR A 177 7.06 -23.36 -14.75
C TYR A 177 6.37 -23.03 -16.08
N LEU A 178 5.71 -21.86 -16.16
CA LEU A 178 4.86 -21.50 -17.31
C LEU A 178 5.69 -21.01 -18.51
N ASP A 179 5.26 -21.31 -19.73
CA ASP A 179 5.90 -20.81 -20.94
C ASP A 179 5.36 -19.43 -21.34
N LYS A 180 4.08 -19.22 -21.11
CA LYS A 180 3.37 -17.98 -21.46
C LYS A 180 2.29 -17.70 -20.43
N ILE A 181 2.02 -16.43 -20.17
CA ILE A 181 0.96 -15.98 -19.28
C ILE A 181 0.16 -14.91 -20.01
N HIS A 182 -1.15 -15.12 -20.11
CA HIS A 182 -2.09 -14.17 -20.66
C HIS A 182 -2.93 -13.57 -19.52
N ILE A 183 -2.96 -12.25 -19.41
CA ILE A 183 -3.75 -11.51 -18.45
C ILE A 183 -4.82 -10.74 -19.20
N ASP A 184 -6.09 -11.10 -19.00
CA ASP A 184 -7.24 -10.34 -19.47
C ASP A 184 -7.45 -9.10 -18.59
N GLU A 185 -7.34 -7.90 -19.14
CA GLU A 185 -7.72 -6.65 -18.51
C GLU A 185 -9.18 -6.27 -18.85
N GLY A 186 -9.74 -5.33 -18.08
CA GLY A 186 -11.08 -4.79 -18.39
C GLY A 186 -12.26 -5.66 -17.95
N ASN A 187 -12.04 -6.77 -17.27
CA ASN A 187 -13.08 -7.58 -16.66
C ASN A 187 -13.61 -6.91 -15.37
N SER A 188 -14.31 -5.80 -15.50
CA SER A 188 -14.78 -4.98 -14.37
C SER A 188 -15.91 -5.63 -13.55
N ASP A 189 -16.62 -6.63 -14.11
CA ASP A 189 -17.59 -7.42 -13.35
C ASP A 189 -16.90 -8.54 -12.57
N ALA A 190 -16.64 -8.26 -11.29
CA ALA A 190 -15.99 -9.20 -10.38
C ALA A 190 -16.79 -10.52 -10.21
N THR A 191 -18.10 -10.51 -10.38
CA THR A 191 -18.93 -11.72 -10.30
C THR A 191 -18.68 -12.62 -11.51
N VAL A 192 -18.67 -12.04 -12.71
CA VAL A 192 -18.40 -12.78 -13.96
C VAL A 192 -16.96 -13.30 -13.93
N ALA A 193 -15.99 -12.46 -13.63
CA ALA A 193 -14.58 -12.86 -13.55
C ALA A 193 -14.37 -14.02 -12.55
N SER A 194 -14.93 -13.92 -11.35
CA SER A 194 -14.83 -14.97 -10.34
C SER A 194 -15.49 -16.28 -10.78
N ARG A 195 -16.64 -16.24 -11.42
CA ARG A 195 -17.32 -17.45 -11.94
C ARG A 195 -16.52 -18.13 -13.05
N ARG A 196 -15.87 -17.35 -13.93
CA ARG A 196 -14.98 -17.90 -14.96
C ARG A 196 -13.83 -18.70 -14.35
N ILE A 197 -13.30 -18.26 -13.22
CA ILE A 197 -12.23 -18.97 -12.50
C ILE A 197 -12.77 -20.25 -11.87
N LEU A 198 -13.86 -20.17 -11.12
CA LEU A 198 -14.42 -21.31 -10.41
C LEU A 198 -14.90 -22.44 -11.37
N ASN A 199 -15.31 -22.11 -12.60
CA ASN A 199 -15.70 -23.11 -13.61
C ASN A 199 -14.56 -23.54 -14.54
N GLY A 200 -13.34 -22.97 -14.39
CA GLY A 200 -12.17 -23.33 -15.18
C GLY A 200 -12.01 -22.61 -16.52
N SER A 201 -12.87 -21.63 -16.85
CA SER A 201 -12.73 -20.83 -18.08
C SER A 201 -11.64 -19.75 -17.97
N ALA A 202 -11.18 -19.45 -16.77
CA ALA A 202 -10.00 -18.66 -16.46
C ALA A 202 -9.26 -19.33 -15.28
N LEU A 203 -7.99 -19.03 -15.08
CA LEU A 203 -7.16 -19.80 -14.16
C LEU A 203 -7.01 -19.14 -12.79
N VAL A 204 -6.73 -17.84 -12.73
CA VAL A 204 -6.45 -17.10 -11.50
C VAL A 204 -7.04 -15.68 -11.58
N GLN A 205 -7.44 -15.15 -10.45
CA GLN A 205 -7.82 -13.74 -10.35
C GLN A 205 -6.56 -12.88 -10.23
N GLY A 206 -6.39 -11.93 -11.14
CA GLY A 206 -5.21 -11.06 -11.17
C GLY A 206 -5.27 -9.94 -10.14
N ASP A 207 -6.39 -9.22 -10.11
CA ASP A 207 -6.63 -8.10 -9.21
C ASP A 207 -8.11 -8.05 -8.80
N GLY A 208 -8.37 -7.41 -7.66
CA GLY A 208 -9.71 -7.36 -7.09
C GLY A 208 -10.04 -8.55 -6.19
N ALA A 209 -11.16 -8.47 -5.50
CA ALA A 209 -11.64 -9.52 -4.59
C ALA A 209 -12.95 -10.11 -5.09
N PRO A 210 -13.20 -11.42 -4.88
CA PRO A 210 -14.48 -12.03 -5.18
C PRO A 210 -15.60 -11.30 -4.42
N PRO A 211 -16.76 -11.01 -5.04
CA PRO A 211 -17.90 -10.47 -4.32
C PRO A 211 -18.37 -11.41 -3.21
N ALA A 212 -18.93 -10.84 -2.13
CA ALA A 212 -19.34 -11.60 -0.95
C ALA A 212 -20.20 -12.86 -1.25
N PRO A 213 -21.18 -12.85 -2.19
CA PRO A 213 -21.91 -14.07 -2.55
C PRO A 213 -21.05 -15.15 -3.17
N VAL A 214 -20.11 -14.76 -4.07
CA VAL A 214 -19.19 -15.71 -4.71
C VAL A 214 -18.19 -16.25 -3.68
N LEU A 215 -17.69 -15.40 -2.79
CA LEU A 215 -16.80 -15.80 -1.72
C LEU A 215 -17.46 -16.82 -0.77
N LYS A 216 -18.73 -16.59 -0.40
CA LYS A 216 -19.52 -17.57 0.39
C LYS A 216 -19.65 -18.90 -0.35
N GLN A 217 -19.88 -18.87 -1.67
CA GLN A 217 -19.94 -20.07 -2.49
C GLN A 217 -18.59 -20.78 -2.56
N ALA A 218 -17.48 -20.04 -2.75
CA ALA A 218 -16.13 -20.58 -2.74
C ALA A 218 -15.81 -21.25 -1.40
N ALA A 219 -16.10 -20.59 -0.27
CA ALA A 219 -15.86 -21.10 1.06
C ALA A 219 -16.67 -22.37 1.43
N THR A 220 -17.77 -22.64 0.72
CA THR A 220 -18.63 -23.82 0.98
C THR A 220 -18.44 -24.94 -0.06
N ARG A 221 -18.53 -24.62 -1.34
CA ARG A 221 -18.55 -25.58 -2.46
C ARG A 221 -17.20 -25.77 -3.14
N PHE A 222 -16.33 -24.74 -3.10
CA PHE A 222 -15.06 -24.71 -3.82
C PHE A 222 -13.87 -24.42 -2.87
N LYS A 223 -13.89 -25.05 -1.69
CA LYS A 223 -12.90 -24.79 -0.63
C LYS A 223 -11.46 -24.95 -1.11
N ASN A 224 -11.19 -25.92 -1.98
CA ASN A 224 -9.86 -26.19 -2.53
C ASN A 224 -9.44 -25.19 -3.61
N GLN A 225 -10.31 -24.27 -4.01
CA GLN A 225 -10.07 -23.19 -4.98
C GLN A 225 -10.03 -21.81 -4.31
N LEU A 226 -10.14 -21.76 -2.96
CA LEU A 226 -10.08 -20.54 -2.18
C LEU A 226 -8.85 -20.55 -1.29
N GLN A 227 -8.03 -19.52 -1.43
CA GLN A 227 -6.94 -19.21 -0.51
C GLN A 227 -7.26 -17.93 0.25
N LEU A 228 -6.91 -17.91 1.53
CA LEU A 228 -7.05 -16.74 2.40
C LEU A 228 -5.66 -16.34 2.88
N VAL A 229 -5.12 -15.30 2.32
CA VAL A 229 -3.75 -14.86 2.54
C VAL A 229 -3.74 -13.61 3.40
N PRO A 230 -3.02 -13.57 4.54
CA PRO A 230 -2.81 -12.35 5.30
C PRO A 230 -2.12 -11.30 4.42
N ALA A 231 -2.82 -10.22 4.09
CA ALA A 231 -2.31 -9.22 3.16
C ALA A 231 -1.35 -8.20 3.82
N GLY A 232 -1.28 -8.17 5.16
CA GLY A 232 -0.51 -7.15 5.89
C GLY A 232 -1.04 -5.74 5.60
N GLY A 233 -2.36 -5.56 5.63
CA GLY A 233 -3.03 -4.31 5.35
C GLY A 233 -4.20 -4.04 6.28
N THR A 234 -4.48 -2.74 6.49
CA THR A 234 -5.60 -2.26 7.29
C THR A 234 -6.49 -1.37 6.46
N ARG A 235 -7.80 -1.65 6.50
CA ARG A 235 -8.80 -0.77 5.90
C ARG A 235 -9.38 0.15 6.95
N TYR A 236 -9.55 1.40 6.58
CA TYR A 236 -10.09 2.42 7.49
C TYR A 236 -10.90 3.49 6.77
N VAL A 237 -11.68 4.22 7.54
CA VAL A 237 -12.39 5.42 7.11
C VAL A 237 -11.59 6.60 7.58
N ALA A 238 -10.99 7.35 6.66
CA ALA A 238 -10.18 8.52 7.01
C ALA A 238 -11.04 9.78 7.12
N MET A 239 -10.78 10.56 8.15
CA MET A 239 -11.38 11.88 8.40
C MET A 239 -10.28 12.94 8.29
N ASN A 240 -10.45 13.92 7.42
CA ASN A 240 -9.46 14.97 7.22
C ASN A 240 -9.38 15.89 8.43
N THR A 241 -8.30 15.79 9.20
CA THR A 241 -8.10 16.55 10.45
C THR A 241 -7.89 18.05 10.25
N LYS A 242 -7.74 18.51 9.01
CA LYS A 242 -7.62 19.94 8.67
C LYS A 242 -8.97 20.55 8.29
N ILE A 243 -10.05 19.76 8.21
CA ILE A 243 -11.40 20.22 7.80
C ILE A 243 -12.35 20.15 9.01
N LYS A 244 -13.05 21.27 9.29
CA LYS A 244 -14.12 21.29 10.29
C LYS A 244 -15.26 20.35 9.89
N PRO A 245 -15.86 19.65 10.87
CA PRO A 245 -15.57 19.64 12.31
C PRO A 245 -14.55 18.56 12.73
N PHE A 246 -13.88 17.89 11.77
CA PHE A 246 -12.90 16.83 12.05
C PHE A 246 -11.55 17.37 12.56
N ASP A 247 -11.34 18.67 12.63
CA ASP A 247 -10.25 19.28 13.39
C ASP A 247 -10.37 19.02 14.90
N ASN A 248 -11.59 18.81 15.39
CA ASN A 248 -11.86 18.45 16.79
C ASN A 248 -11.75 16.94 17.03
N ALA A 249 -10.87 16.53 17.95
CA ALA A 249 -10.62 15.10 18.24
C ALA A 249 -11.84 14.40 18.86
N ASP A 250 -12.68 15.09 19.65
CA ASP A 250 -13.87 14.48 20.26
C ASP A 250 -14.96 14.21 19.21
N VAL A 251 -15.05 15.03 18.14
CA VAL A 251 -15.90 14.71 16.98
C VAL A 251 -15.41 13.42 16.31
N ARG A 252 -14.11 13.26 16.10
CA ARG A 252 -13.56 12.05 15.47
C ARG A 252 -13.74 10.81 16.34
N ARG A 253 -13.60 10.95 17.68
CA ARG A 253 -13.88 9.87 18.64
C ARG A 253 -15.37 9.49 18.64
N ALA A 254 -16.27 10.47 18.50
CA ALA A 254 -17.71 10.19 18.37
C ALA A 254 -18.01 9.42 17.07
N VAL A 255 -17.38 9.80 15.98
CA VAL A 255 -17.48 9.03 14.71
C VAL A 255 -16.95 7.63 14.91
N PHE A 256 -15.78 7.45 15.51
CA PHE A 256 -15.24 6.11 15.79
C PHE A 256 -16.22 5.27 16.62
N ALA A 257 -16.77 5.86 17.68
CA ALA A 257 -17.71 5.17 18.59
C ALA A 257 -19.00 4.72 17.91
N ILE A 258 -19.57 5.51 16.98
CA ILE A 258 -20.83 5.15 16.30
C ILE A 258 -20.65 4.06 15.23
N PHE A 259 -19.41 3.85 14.74
CA PHE A 259 -19.18 3.00 13.59
C PHE A 259 -19.44 1.52 13.86
N ASP A 260 -20.39 0.96 13.15
CA ASP A 260 -20.61 -0.48 13.06
C ASP A 260 -19.59 -1.10 12.10
N ARG A 261 -18.45 -1.50 12.65
CA ARG A 261 -17.34 -2.15 11.91
C ARG A 261 -17.69 -3.56 11.45
N ASN A 262 -18.65 -4.22 12.13
CA ASN A 262 -19.17 -5.51 11.67
C ASN A 262 -19.97 -5.34 10.37
N ALA A 263 -20.84 -4.30 10.30
CA ALA A 263 -21.55 -3.97 9.07
C ALA A 263 -20.59 -3.64 7.92
N MET A 264 -19.53 -2.86 8.21
CA MET A 264 -18.46 -2.58 7.23
C MET A 264 -17.80 -3.88 6.72
N ARG A 265 -17.39 -4.77 7.63
CA ARG A 265 -16.77 -6.06 7.28
C ARG A 265 -17.71 -6.96 6.47
N LEU A 266 -19.02 -6.95 6.76
CA LEU A 266 -20.02 -7.74 6.01
C LEU A 266 -20.09 -7.33 4.54
N THR A 267 -19.86 -6.06 4.20
CA THR A 267 -19.87 -5.61 2.79
C THR A 267 -18.85 -6.34 1.93
N ARG A 268 -17.79 -6.86 2.54
CA ARG A 268 -16.69 -7.57 1.86
C ARG A 268 -16.75 -9.08 1.98
N GLY A 269 -17.58 -9.64 2.84
CA GLY A 269 -17.70 -11.10 3.02
C GLY A 269 -17.62 -11.57 4.47
N GLY A 270 -17.67 -10.67 5.45
CA GLY A 270 -17.70 -11.01 6.87
C GLY A 270 -16.34 -11.49 7.40
N SER A 271 -16.36 -12.46 8.33
CA SER A 271 -15.13 -12.97 8.97
C SER A 271 -14.16 -13.71 8.04
N ILE A 272 -14.61 -14.11 6.85
CA ILE A 272 -13.76 -14.77 5.86
C ILE A 272 -12.68 -13.82 5.35
N VAL A 273 -12.99 -12.54 5.22
CA VAL A 273 -12.06 -11.56 4.62
C VAL A 273 -11.12 -10.88 5.62
N GLY A 274 -11.22 -11.22 6.89
CA GLY A 274 -10.32 -10.68 7.91
C GLY A 274 -10.98 -10.45 9.26
N ASP A 275 -10.19 -9.93 10.17
CA ASP A 275 -10.58 -9.64 11.53
C ASP A 275 -10.90 -8.15 11.71
N ILE A 276 -11.70 -7.79 12.73
CA ILE A 276 -11.96 -6.39 13.06
C ILE A 276 -10.64 -5.72 13.45
N ALA A 277 -10.33 -4.64 12.74
CA ALA A 277 -9.17 -3.82 13.09
C ALA A 277 -9.49 -2.89 14.27
N TRP A 278 -8.61 -2.92 15.25
CA TRP A 278 -8.70 -2.08 16.45
C TRP A 278 -7.72 -0.92 16.39
N ARG A 279 -6.64 -1.10 15.63
CA ARG A 279 -5.50 -0.20 15.43
C ARG A 279 -5.06 -0.27 13.97
N TYR A 280 -3.94 0.36 13.64
CA TYR A 280 -3.51 0.47 12.24
C TYR A 280 -2.46 -0.55 11.83
N ILE A 281 -1.54 -0.97 12.73
CA ILE A 281 -0.56 -2.02 12.42
C ILE A 281 -1.30 -3.36 12.25
N PRO A 282 -1.21 -4.01 11.05
CA PRO A 282 -1.93 -5.26 10.79
C PRO A 282 -1.18 -6.50 11.29
N PRO A 283 -1.89 -7.65 11.40
CA PRO A 283 -1.27 -8.94 11.69
C PRO A 283 -0.12 -9.27 10.72
N GLY A 284 0.96 -9.85 11.25
CA GLY A 284 2.17 -10.23 10.50
C GLY A 284 3.18 -9.09 10.31
N ILE A 285 2.89 -7.90 10.81
CA ILE A 285 3.85 -6.81 10.92
C ILE A 285 4.34 -6.74 12.37
N PRO A 286 5.67 -6.63 12.61
CA PRO A 286 6.19 -6.42 13.96
C PRO A 286 5.54 -5.20 14.64
N GLY A 287 5.29 -5.28 15.95
CA GLY A 287 4.54 -4.26 16.68
C GLY A 287 3.05 -4.56 16.80
N PHE A 288 2.49 -5.50 16.01
CA PHE A 288 1.09 -5.90 16.10
C PHE A 288 0.75 -6.52 17.48
N ASP A 289 1.54 -7.50 17.91
CA ASP A 289 1.30 -8.18 19.20
C ASP A 289 1.60 -7.24 20.36
N GLU A 290 2.66 -6.43 20.26
CA GLU A 290 3.02 -5.43 21.26
C GLU A 290 1.94 -4.35 21.45
N ALA A 291 1.17 -4.04 20.37
CA ALA A 291 0.02 -3.14 20.45
C ALA A 291 -1.25 -3.81 21.00
N GLY A 292 -1.19 -5.08 21.38
CA GLY A 292 -2.31 -5.84 21.95
C GLY A 292 -2.99 -6.82 20.98
N GLY A 293 -2.47 -6.96 19.76
CA GLY A 293 -2.91 -7.96 18.79
C GLY A 293 -4.39 -7.84 18.45
N LEU A 294 -5.10 -8.97 18.48
CA LEU A 294 -6.53 -9.04 18.16
C LEU A 294 -7.46 -8.44 19.25
N ASN A 295 -6.92 -7.93 20.35
CA ASN A 295 -7.72 -7.40 21.44
C ASN A 295 -8.06 -5.91 21.23
N PRO A 296 -9.28 -5.48 21.62
CA PRO A 296 -9.65 -4.08 21.61
C PRO A 296 -8.79 -3.27 22.61
N PRO A 297 -8.53 -1.97 22.34
CA PRO A 297 -7.82 -1.11 23.27
C PRO A 297 -8.68 -0.84 24.52
N SER A 298 -8.30 -1.43 25.65
CA SER A 298 -9.09 -1.34 26.91
C SER A 298 -9.21 0.08 27.46
N SER A 299 -8.24 0.97 27.15
CA SER A 299 -8.20 2.36 27.60
C SER A 299 -9.05 3.33 26.73
N LEU A 300 -9.54 2.90 25.57
CA LEU A 300 -10.25 3.73 24.60
C LEU A 300 -11.70 3.25 24.46
N ASP A 301 -12.59 3.78 25.30
CA ASP A 301 -14.00 3.38 25.32
C ASP A 301 -14.70 3.56 23.96
N PHE A 302 -14.33 4.58 23.18
CA PHE A 302 -14.88 4.84 21.85
C PHE A 302 -14.44 3.80 20.79
N ALA A 303 -13.40 3.02 21.04
CA ALA A 303 -12.87 2.04 20.10
C ALA A 303 -13.23 0.58 20.46
N SER A 304 -13.80 0.32 21.63
CA SER A 304 -13.95 -1.03 22.19
C SER A 304 -15.12 -1.84 21.62
N ASN A 305 -16.18 -1.20 21.12
CA ASN A 305 -17.35 -1.89 20.59
C ASN A 305 -17.36 -1.94 19.05
N PRO A 306 -17.24 -3.14 18.41
CA PRO A 306 -17.23 -3.23 16.95
C PRO A 306 -18.59 -3.07 16.29
N ALA A 307 -19.68 -3.14 17.05
CA ALA A 307 -21.06 -2.91 16.56
C ALA A 307 -21.47 -1.44 16.61
N GLY A 308 -20.59 -0.59 17.16
CA GLY A 308 -20.90 0.82 17.44
C GLY A 308 -21.57 1.01 18.80
N ASP A 309 -21.35 2.19 19.39
CA ASP A 309 -21.91 2.58 20.69
C ASP A 309 -22.48 4.00 20.61
N PRO A 310 -23.81 4.16 20.41
CA PRO A 310 -24.45 5.47 20.34
C PRO A 310 -24.34 6.29 21.64
N ALA A 311 -24.24 5.64 22.80
CA ALA A 311 -24.13 6.37 24.07
C ALA A 311 -22.75 6.98 24.23
N VAL A 312 -21.70 6.23 23.90
CA VAL A 312 -20.32 6.73 23.86
C VAL A 312 -20.16 7.81 22.78
N ALA A 313 -20.74 7.62 21.60
CA ALA A 313 -20.72 8.63 20.54
C ALA A 313 -21.36 9.95 21.01
N LYS A 314 -22.55 9.89 21.63
CA LYS A 314 -23.21 11.05 22.24
C LYS A 314 -22.32 11.73 23.27
N LYS A 315 -21.70 10.97 24.18
CA LYS A 315 -20.78 11.49 25.19
C LYS A 315 -19.68 12.37 24.54
N TYR A 316 -19.05 11.88 23.48
CA TYR A 316 -17.97 12.63 22.79
C TYR A 316 -18.50 13.82 21.98
N MET A 317 -19.67 13.70 21.35
CA MET A 317 -20.31 14.86 20.69
C MET A 317 -20.64 15.97 21.70
N LEU A 318 -21.10 15.64 22.89
CA LEU A 318 -21.36 16.64 23.94
C LEU A 318 -20.08 17.27 24.49
N LYS A 319 -18.95 16.54 24.53
CA LYS A 319 -17.64 17.13 24.81
C LYS A 319 -17.21 18.11 23.70
N ALA A 320 -17.39 17.74 22.44
CA ALA A 320 -17.14 18.63 21.33
C ALA A 320 -18.01 19.89 21.37
N LYS A 321 -19.27 19.77 21.80
CA LYS A 321 -20.16 20.92 22.05
C LYS A 321 -19.57 21.90 23.05
N ALA A 322 -19.04 21.39 24.16
CA ALA A 322 -18.40 22.23 25.17
C ALA A 322 -17.15 22.96 24.63
N ALA A 323 -16.52 22.41 23.58
CA ALA A 323 -15.42 23.03 22.83
C ALA A 323 -15.87 23.93 21.67
N GLY A 324 -17.17 24.26 21.56
CA GLY A 324 -17.71 25.18 20.57
C GLY A 324 -18.16 24.56 19.25
N VAL A 325 -18.14 23.24 19.11
CA VAL A 325 -18.67 22.57 17.92
C VAL A 325 -20.21 22.64 17.95
N PRO A 326 -20.90 22.96 16.82
CA PRO A 326 -22.35 22.98 16.78
C PRO A 326 -22.93 21.56 16.92
N VAL A 327 -23.46 21.27 18.10
CA VAL A 327 -24.02 19.97 18.44
C VAL A 327 -25.35 20.17 19.21
N THR A 328 -26.38 19.41 18.84
CA THR A 328 -27.69 19.40 19.49
C THR A 328 -27.63 18.82 20.92
N ALA A 329 -28.71 18.92 21.67
CA ALA A 329 -28.77 18.37 23.03
C ALA A 329 -28.76 16.81 23.05
N ASP A 330 -29.22 16.20 21.96
CA ASP A 330 -29.21 14.74 21.79
C ASP A 330 -27.87 14.20 21.20
N GLY A 331 -26.89 15.09 20.98
CA GLY A 331 -25.55 14.70 20.58
C GLY A 331 -25.36 14.54 19.07
N LYS A 332 -26.16 15.23 18.26
CA LYS A 332 -25.98 15.24 16.80
C LYS A 332 -25.30 16.50 16.32
N TYR A 333 -24.53 16.38 15.28
CA TYR A 333 -23.91 17.53 14.60
C TYR A 333 -25.00 18.42 14.01
N ALA A 334 -24.91 19.72 14.24
CA ALA A 334 -25.89 20.72 13.82
C ALA A 334 -25.32 21.73 12.81
N GLY A 335 -24.13 21.50 12.25
CA GLY A 335 -23.57 22.30 11.19
C GLY A 335 -24.40 22.24 9.90
N THR A 336 -24.33 23.31 9.10
CA THR A 336 -25.14 23.43 7.87
C THR A 336 -24.38 23.02 6.62
N GLU A 337 -23.07 22.92 6.68
CA GLU A 337 -22.18 22.55 5.58
C GLU A 337 -22.37 21.09 5.15
N LYS A 338 -22.19 20.86 3.86
CA LYS A 338 -22.13 19.52 3.29
C LYS A 338 -20.67 19.08 3.19
N LEU A 339 -20.30 18.03 3.91
CA LEU A 339 -18.96 17.48 3.91
C LEU A 339 -18.73 16.63 2.65
N LEU A 340 -17.69 16.94 1.90
CA LEU A 340 -17.33 16.15 0.73
C LEU A 340 -16.80 14.78 1.16
N MET A 341 -17.53 13.74 0.76
CA MET A 341 -17.15 12.33 0.93
C MET A 341 -16.96 11.71 -0.45
N VAL A 342 -15.85 11.03 -0.68
CA VAL A 342 -15.55 10.42 -1.98
C VAL A 342 -15.26 8.93 -1.80
N GLY A 343 -16.06 8.09 -2.46
CA GLY A 343 -15.94 6.63 -2.46
C GLY A 343 -15.68 6.07 -3.86
N THR A 344 -15.31 4.77 -3.93
CA THR A 344 -15.12 4.07 -5.21
C THR A 344 -16.44 3.56 -5.78
N ASN A 345 -16.51 3.46 -7.12
CA ASN A 345 -17.66 2.91 -7.85
C ASN A 345 -17.64 1.39 -8.00
N ALA A 346 -16.55 0.73 -7.63
CA ALA A 346 -16.40 -0.72 -7.72
C ALA A 346 -16.74 -1.43 -6.40
N ASP A 347 -17.51 -2.52 -6.49
CA ASP A 347 -17.75 -3.42 -5.36
C ASP A 347 -16.47 -4.22 -5.03
N PRO A 348 -16.26 -4.53 -3.77
CA PRO A 348 -17.08 -4.27 -2.58
C PRO A 348 -16.88 -2.88 -1.96
N GLY A 349 -15.96 -2.07 -2.49
CA GLY A 349 -15.62 -0.74 -1.97
C GLY A 349 -16.80 0.23 -2.00
N LYS A 350 -17.62 0.19 -3.07
CA LYS A 350 -18.84 1.00 -3.19
C LYS A 350 -19.79 0.76 -2.01
N LYS A 351 -20.09 -0.51 -1.72
CA LYS A 351 -20.96 -0.89 -0.59
C LYS A 351 -20.39 -0.46 0.76
N SER A 352 -19.08 -0.60 0.94
CA SER A 352 -18.41 -0.13 2.16
C SER A 352 -18.56 1.40 2.32
N ALA A 353 -18.43 2.16 1.23
CA ALA A 353 -18.59 3.61 1.26
C ALA A 353 -20.04 4.02 1.58
N GLU A 354 -21.03 3.33 1.04
CA GLU A 354 -22.46 3.55 1.32
C GLU A 354 -22.80 3.26 2.80
N VAL A 355 -22.27 2.16 3.35
CA VAL A 355 -22.44 1.86 4.79
C VAL A 355 -21.76 2.92 5.65
N ALA A 356 -20.56 3.37 5.28
CA ALA A 356 -19.87 4.45 5.99
C ALA A 356 -20.68 5.75 5.98
N ALA A 357 -21.26 6.14 4.83
CA ALA A 357 -22.11 7.33 4.74
C ALA A 357 -23.26 7.30 5.76
N ASN A 358 -23.97 6.19 5.84
CA ASN A 358 -25.06 6.02 6.81
C ASN A 358 -24.59 6.18 8.27
N GLN A 359 -23.35 5.79 8.60
CA GLN A 359 -22.84 5.98 9.97
C GLN A 359 -22.61 7.46 10.31
N PHE A 360 -22.10 8.25 9.36
CA PHE A 360 -21.95 9.69 9.53
C PHE A 360 -23.32 10.39 9.65
N GLU A 361 -24.30 10.01 8.83
CA GLU A 361 -25.65 10.57 8.86
C GLU A 361 -26.36 10.30 10.19
N LYS A 362 -26.12 9.16 10.85
CA LYS A 362 -26.64 8.88 12.21
C LYS A 362 -26.20 9.93 13.24
N LEU A 363 -25.01 10.52 13.07
CA LEU A 363 -24.51 11.61 13.90
C LEU A 363 -24.95 13.00 13.44
N GLY A 364 -25.79 13.11 12.39
CA GLY A 364 -26.32 14.38 11.90
C GLY A 364 -25.45 15.08 10.84
N PHE A 365 -24.35 14.46 10.38
CA PHE A 365 -23.56 15.05 9.31
C PHE A 365 -24.31 15.05 7.98
N LYS A 366 -24.20 16.16 7.24
CA LYS A 366 -24.73 16.29 5.89
C LYS A 366 -23.61 16.00 4.90
N LEU A 367 -23.82 15.06 3.98
CA LEU A 367 -22.79 14.61 3.06
C LEU A 367 -23.02 15.12 1.63
N SER A 368 -21.95 15.53 0.96
CA SER A 368 -21.85 15.60 -0.49
C SER A 368 -21.10 14.35 -0.97
N PHE A 369 -21.85 13.26 -1.10
CA PHE A 369 -21.26 11.96 -1.41
C PHE A 369 -21.05 11.80 -2.91
N ARG A 370 -19.80 11.52 -3.33
CA ARG A 370 -19.40 11.26 -4.71
C ARG A 370 -18.84 9.86 -4.85
N ILE A 371 -19.17 9.21 -5.96
CA ILE A 371 -18.65 7.89 -6.35
C ILE A 371 -17.81 8.09 -7.61
N VAL A 372 -16.56 7.63 -7.56
CA VAL A 372 -15.57 7.77 -8.65
C VAL A 372 -14.84 6.45 -8.88
N THR A 373 -14.06 6.34 -9.94
CA THR A 373 -13.16 5.18 -10.11
C THR A 373 -12.12 5.12 -9.00
N GLN A 374 -11.62 3.94 -8.68
CA GLN A 374 -10.60 3.78 -7.64
C GLN A 374 -9.33 4.59 -7.93
N ASP A 375 -8.90 4.63 -9.20
CA ASP A 375 -7.79 5.48 -9.62
C ASP A 375 -8.06 6.96 -9.30
N ALA A 376 -9.21 7.50 -9.70
CA ALA A 376 -9.57 8.87 -9.42
C ALA A 376 -9.70 9.17 -7.91
N LEU A 377 -10.15 8.19 -7.11
CA LEU A 377 -10.23 8.33 -5.66
C LEU A 377 -8.87 8.72 -5.07
N TYR A 378 -7.79 8.05 -5.48
CA TYR A 378 -6.45 8.31 -4.96
C TYR A 378 -5.72 9.45 -5.71
N THR A 379 -5.83 9.53 -7.04
CA THR A 379 -5.03 10.46 -7.83
C THR A 379 -5.62 11.87 -7.94
N LYS A 380 -6.94 12.03 -7.68
CA LYS A 380 -7.64 13.33 -7.86
C LYS A 380 -8.36 13.83 -6.60
N PHE A 381 -8.60 12.94 -5.62
CA PHE A 381 -9.39 13.25 -4.43
C PHE A 381 -8.63 12.94 -3.14
N CYS A 382 -8.75 11.75 -2.57
CA CYS A 382 -8.20 11.43 -1.25
C CYS A 382 -6.67 11.58 -1.17
N GLY A 383 -5.94 11.28 -2.24
CA GLY A 383 -4.48 11.46 -2.32
C GLY A 383 -4.04 12.87 -2.72
N VAL A 384 -4.95 13.85 -2.77
CA VAL A 384 -4.65 15.22 -3.17
C VAL A 384 -5.20 16.20 -2.11
N PRO A 385 -4.37 16.69 -1.17
CA PRO A 385 -4.82 17.59 -0.09
C PRO A 385 -5.62 18.80 -0.56
N LYS A 386 -5.25 19.38 -1.71
CA LYS A 386 -5.98 20.49 -2.34
C LYS A 386 -7.44 20.19 -2.71
N ALA A 387 -7.80 18.91 -2.87
CA ALA A 387 -9.17 18.52 -3.22
C ALA A 387 -10.16 18.69 -2.05
N GLN A 388 -9.65 18.96 -0.84
CA GLN A 388 -10.45 19.25 0.37
C GLN A 388 -11.52 18.18 0.62
N VAL A 389 -11.16 16.91 0.45
CA VAL A 389 -12.04 15.79 0.77
C VAL A 389 -12.09 15.65 2.28
N ALA A 390 -13.29 15.73 2.86
CA ALA A 390 -13.47 15.62 4.31
C ALA A 390 -13.44 14.17 4.78
N ILE A 391 -13.94 13.23 3.96
CA ILE A 391 -14.08 11.82 4.32
C ILE A 391 -13.65 10.93 3.15
N CYS A 392 -12.73 10.02 3.42
CA CYS A 392 -12.34 8.93 2.52
C CYS A 392 -12.84 7.59 3.12
N PRO A 393 -14.03 7.09 2.71
CA PRO A 393 -14.79 6.11 3.50
C PRO A 393 -14.30 4.66 3.39
N ASN A 394 -13.49 4.35 2.40
CA ASN A 394 -13.10 2.96 2.11
C ASN A 394 -11.66 2.84 1.63
N VAL A 395 -10.78 3.64 2.19
CA VAL A 395 -9.34 3.55 1.93
C VAL A 395 -8.71 2.39 2.70
N GLY A 396 -7.53 2.00 2.32
CA GLY A 396 -6.73 0.99 3.01
C GLY A 396 -5.28 1.11 2.60
N PHE A 397 -4.41 0.83 3.53
CA PHE A 397 -2.97 0.80 3.30
C PHE A 397 -2.44 -0.61 3.55
N PHE A 398 -1.55 -1.06 2.69
CA PHE A 398 -0.85 -2.34 2.80
C PHE A 398 0.63 -2.08 3.03
N LYS A 399 1.31 -3.00 3.69
CA LYS A 399 2.74 -2.87 3.94
C LYS A 399 3.54 -2.67 2.64
N ASP A 400 4.47 -1.76 2.65
CA ASP A 400 5.47 -1.64 1.59
C ASP A 400 6.62 -2.65 1.81
N PHE A 401 6.95 -2.93 3.07
CA PHE A 401 7.89 -3.96 3.53
C PHE A 401 7.54 -4.39 4.96
N VAL A 402 8.15 -5.46 5.47
CA VAL A 402 7.83 -6.04 6.80
C VAL A 402 8.52 -5.25 7.92
N ASP A 403 8.01 -4.05 8.17
CA ASP A 403 8.41 -3.18 9.29
C ASP A 403 7.24 -2.24 9.62
N PRO A 404 6.97 -1.93 10.90
CA PRO A 404 5.86 -1.05 11.28
C PRO A 404 5.99 0.37 10.72
N GLU A 405 7.20 0.87 10.50
CA GLU A 405 7.42 2.18 9.90
C GLU A 405 6.84 2.25 8.49
N SER A 406 6.89 1.14 7.71
CA SER A 406 6.33 1.11 6.36
C SER A 406 4.83 1.39 6.32
N PHE A 407 4.15 1.16 7.44
CA PHE A 407 2.73 1.41 7.59
C PHE A 407 2.46 2.78 8.23
N ILE A 408 3.07 3.06 9.38
CA ILE A 408 2.76 4.23 10.21
C ILE A 408 3.29 5.53 9.59
N ASN A 409 4.51 5.53 9.07
CA ASN A 409 5.14 6.75 8.56
C ASN A 409 4.41 7.35 7.34
N PRO A 410 4.12 6.63 6.24
CA PRO A 410 3.46 7.23 5.07
C PRO A 410 2.00 7.64 5.35
N THR A 411 1.34 7.04 6.35
CA THR A 411 -0.10 7.21 6.58
C THR A 411 -0.45 8.23 7.67
N PHE A 412 0.44 8.47 8.63
CA PHE A 412 0.13 9.30 9.81
C PHE A 412 1.22 10.31 10.19
N ASN A 413 2.38 10.32 9.54
CA ASN A 413 3.38 11.36 9.75
C ASN A 413 3.02 12.61 8.94
N GLY A 414 2.92 13.77 9.59
CA GLY A 414 2.65 15.04 8.92
C GLY A 414 3.72 15.43 7.91
N GLU A 415 4.98 15.06 8.17
CA GLU A 415 6.10 15.32 7.26
C GLU A 415 6.04 14.47 5.97
N ALA A 416 5.27 13.38 5.97
CA ALA A 416 5.03 12.54 4.79
C ALA A 416 3.92 13.07 3.88
N ILE A 417 3.21 14.13 4.25
CA ILE A 417 2.13 14.70 3.43
C ILE A 417 2.70 15.25 2.12
N GLN A 418 2.16 14.77 1.01
CA GLN A 418 2.55 15.16 -0.35
C GLN A 418 1.42 15.92 -1.04
N PRO A 419 1.73 16.85 -1.98
CA PRO A 419 0.70 17.57 -2.73
C PRO A 419 -0.12 16.70 -3.69
N ALA A 420 0.40 15.54 -4.07
CA ALA A 420 -0.24 14.52 -4.89
C ALA A 420 0.26 13.13 -4.48
N ASN A 421 -0.53 12.10 -4.74
CA ASN A 421 -0.26 10.71 -4.30
C ASN A 421 -0.01 10.61 -2.79
N ASN A 422 -0.67 11.45 -2.02
CA ASN A 422 -0.54 11.50 -0.56
C ASN A 422 -1.20 10.26 0.07
N ASN A 423 -0.47 9.55 0.93
CA ASN A 423 -0.96 8.38 1.67
C ASN A 423 -1.47 8.75 3.07
N ASN A 424 -1.10 9.92 3.61
CA ASN A 424 -1.68 10.45 4.83
C ASN A 424 -3.06 11.08 4.51
N TRP A 425 -4.03 10.21 4.23
CA TRP A 425 -5.39 10.66 3.85
C TRP A 425 -6.12 11.42 4.96
N PRO A 426 -5.92 11.12 6.26
CA PRO A 426 -6.43 11.97 7.34
C PRO A 426 -5.79 13.35 7.41
N GLN A 427 -4.67 13.58 6.73
CA GLN A 427 -3.80 14.76 6.86
C GLN A 427 -3.44 15.03 8.33
N LEU A 428 -3.21 13.94 9.09
CA LEU A 428 -2.74 14.05 10.47
C LEU A 428 -1.34 14.67 10.47
N ASP A 429 -1.19 15.71 11.24
CA ASP A 429 0.07 16.43 11.41
C ASP A 429 0.17 16.88 12.87
N ASP A 430 0.42 15.90 13.72
CA ASP A 430 0.59 16.08 15.15
C ASP A 430 2.09 16.07 15.50
N PRO A 431 2.65 17.15 16.07
CA PRO A 431 4.07 17.23 16.35
C PRO A 431 4.61 16.14 17.29
N ALA A 432 3.77 15.64 18.22
CA ALA A 432 4.19 14.58 19.15
C ALA A 432 4.28 13.24 18.41
N ILE A 433 3.30 12.95 17.54
CA ILE A 433 3.32 11.74 16.69
C ILE A 433 4.49 11.79 15.70
N ASN A 434 4.68 12.90 14.99
CA ASN A 434 5.79 13.07 14.04
C ASN A 434 7.14 12.81 14.73
N LYS A 435 7.39 13.44 15.88
CA LYS A 435 8.60 13.25 16.67
C LYS A 435 8.76 11.81 17.16
N ALA A 436 7.68 11.16 17.58
CA ALA A 436 7.74 9.77 18.05
C ALA A 436 8.08 8.81 16.89
N ILE A 437 7.51 9.02 15.70
CA ILE A 437 7.85 8.24 14.50
C ILE A 437 9.34 8.39 14.16
N ASP A 438 9.87 9.63 14.15
CA ASP A 438 11.28 9.87 13.86
C ASP A 438 12.20 9.21 14.88
N ALA A 439 11.83 9.27 16.17
CA ALA A 439 12.60 8.63 17.24
C ALA A 439 12.57 7.09 17.12
N ALA A 440 11.44 6.50 16.76
CA ALA A 440 11.33 5.05 16.55
C ALA A 440 12.04 4.57 15.27
N ALA A 441 12.06 5.40 14.22
CA ALA A 441 12.67 5.07 12.93
C ALA A 441 14.19 4.85 13.00
N ILE A 442 14.86 5.47 13.95
CA ILE A 442 16.32 5.32 14.15
C ILE A 442 16.70 4.12 15.02
N LEU A 443 15.72 3.45 15.66
CA LEU A 443 15.99 2.24 16.45
C LEU A 443 16.34 1.07 15.51
N ALA A 444 17.26 0.22 15.97
CA ALA A 444 17.58 -1.02 15.28
C ALA A 444 16.35 -1.96 15.24
N PRO A 445 16.23 -2.84 14.23
CA PRO A 445 15.18 -3.87 14.23
C PRO A 445 15.23 -4.71 15.50
N GLY A 446 14.09 -4.89 16.15
CA GLY A 446 13.98 -5.66 17.37
C GLY A 446 12.90 -5.14 18.33
N PRO A 447 12.78 -5.77 19.52
CA PRO A 447 11.67 -5.53 20.45
C PRO A 447 11.49 -4.06 20.88
N GLU A 448 12.57 -3.30 21.03
CA GLU A 448 12.46 -1.87 21.39
C GLU A 448 11.80 -1.04 20.30
N ARG A 449 12.19 -1.26 19.03
CA ARG A 449 11.57 -0.62 17.89
C ARG A 449 10.10 -1.00 17.78
N TYR A 450 9.78 -2.28 17.94
CA TYR A 450 8.40 -2.78 17.79
C TYR A 450 7.48 -2.23 18.88
N LYS A 451 7.94 -2.18 20.14
CA LYS A 451 7.21 -1.53 21.24
C LYS A 451 7.03 -0.03 21.02
N ALA A 452 8.05 0.66 20.49
CA ALA A 452 7.92 2.08 20.17
C ALA A 452 6.84 2.34 19.11
N PHE A 453 6.81 1.58 18.02
CA PHE A 453 5.77 1.71 17.01
C PHE A 453 4.39 1.25 17.49
N ALA A 454 4.30 0.23 18.34
CA ALA A 454 3.06 -0.17 19.00
C ALA A 454 2.46 0.96 19.84
N LYS A 455 3.31 1.65 20.62
CA LYS A 455 2.88 2.84 21.39
C LYS A 455 2.41 3.97 20.49
N ILE A 456 3.08 4.21 19.36
CA ILE A 456 2.69 5.23 18.38
C ILE A 456 1.33 4.87 17.78
N ASP A 457 1.08 3.59 17.46
CA ASP A 457 -0.20 3.12 16.94
C ASP A 457 -1.35 3.35 17.94
N ASP A 458 -1.11 3.08 19.23
CA ASP A 458 -2.07 3.41 20.30
C ASP A 458 -2.33 4.92 20.40
N ASP A 459 -1.29 5.74 20.32
CA ASP A 459 -1.41 7.21 20.40
C ASP A 459 -2.17 7.77 19.19
N ILE A 460 -1.91 7.27 17.97
CA ILE A 460 -2.67 7.62 16.77
C ILE A 460 -4.12 7.17 16.92
N THR A 461 -4.37 5.97 17.44
CA THR A 461 -5.73 5.46 17.68
C THR A 461 -6.48 6.36 18.68
N ALA A 462 -5.81 6.86 19.73
CA ALA A 462 -6.38 7.78 20.68
C ALA A 462 -6.76 9.16 20.10
N LEU A 463 -6.05 9.61 19.06
CA LEU A 463 -6.37 10.83 18.29
C LEU A 463 -7.54 10.62 17.31
N ALA A 464 -7.88 9.37 17.00
CA ALA A 464 -8.96 8.95 16.10
C ALA A 464 -8.96 9.65 14.72
N PRO A 465 -7.82 9.78 13.98
CA PRO A 465 -7.84 10.42 12.67
C PRO A 465 -8.59 9.61 11.62
N ALA A 466 -8.77 8.34 11.90
CA ALA A 466 -9.51 7.41 11.07
C ALA A 466 -10.19 6.32 11.93
N VAL A 467 -11.10 5.56 11.33
CA VAL A 467 -11.74 4.40 11.96
C VAL A 467 -11.21 3.14 11.27
N PRO A 468 -10.24 2.42 11.86
CA PRO A 468 -9.84 1.11 11.35
C PRO A 468 -10.99 0.11 11.55
N TRP A 469 -11.26 -0.70 10.52
CA TRP A 469 -12.40 -1.61 10.60
C TRP A 469 -12.12 -3.03 10.10
N LEU A 470 -11.01 -3.24 9.34
CA LEU A 470 -10.65 -4.56 8.85
C LEU A 470 -9.13 -4.69 8.73
N TRP A 471 -8.58 -5.70 9.38
CA TRP A 471 -7.30 -6.28 8.99
C TRP A 471 -7.54 -7.28 7.86
N ASP A 472 -7.14 -6.89 6.65
CA ASP A 472 -7.55 -7.56 5.42
C ASP A 472 -6.84 -8.91 5.26
N LYS A 473 -7.62 -9.95 5.00
CA LYS A 473 -7.15 -11.20 4.40
C LYS A 473 -7.59 -11.15 2.93
N THR A 474 -6.64 -11.15 2.02
CA THR A 474 -6.97 -11.11 0.60
C THR A 474 -7.50 -12.49 0.17
N PRO A 475 -8.81 -12.64 -0.08
CA PRO A 475 -9.33 -13.89 -0.62
C PRO A 475 -8.90 -14.01 -2.07
N LEU A 476 -8.20 -15.09 -2.39
CA LEU A 476 -7.80 -15.46 -3.73
C LEU A 476 -8.57 -16.70 -4.17
N ILE A 477 -9.18 -16.63 -5.35
CA ILE A 477 -9.77 -17.81 -5.99
C ILE A 477 -8.91 -18.25 -7.18
N GLU A 478 -8.77 -19.55 -7.32
CA GLU A 478 -8.01 -20.20 -8.39
C GLU A 478 -8.82 -21.33 -9.04
N SER A 479 -8.52 -21.66 -10.29
CA SER A 479 -9.04 -22.86 -10.92
C SER A 479 -8.48 -24.12 -10.27
N LYS A 480 -9.25 -25.19 -10.30
CA LYS A 480 -8.78 -26.53 -9.89
C LYS A 480 -7.54 -27.02 -10.66
N ASP A 481 -7.28 -26.44 -11.84
CA ASP A 481 -6.20 -26.84 -12.75
C ASP A 481 -4.87 -26.09 -12.48
N VAL A 482 -4.84 -25.24 -11.46
CA VAL A 482 -3.67 -24.42 -11.08
C VAL A 482 -3.17 -24.81 -9.71
N GLN A 483 -1.88 -24.62 -9.47
CA GLN A 483 -1.24 -24.75 -8.16
C GLN A 483 -0.08 -23.74 -8.01
N GLY A 484 0.41 -23.53 -6.79
CA GLY A 484 1.54 -22.66 -6.50
C GLY A 484 1.22 -21.16 -6.63
N VAL A 485 -0.03 -20.76 -6.35
CA VAL A 485 -0.52 -19.39 -6.62
C VAL A 485 -0.26 -18.42 -5.47
N ALA A 486 -0.05 -18.90 -4.25
CA ALA A 486 0.06 -18.04 -3.07
C ALA A 486 1.39 -17.27 -3.01
N ASP A 487 1.31 -15.97 -2.75
CA ASP A 487 2.43 -15.14 -2.31
C ASP A 487 1.96 -14.21 -1.19
N ASN A 488 2.62 -14.28 -0.06
CA ASN A 488 2.21 -13.57 1.16
C ASN A 488 2.85 -12.19 1.32
N TYR A 489 3.73 -11.76 0.41
CA TYR A 489 4.51 -10.56 0.64
C TYR A 489 4.08 -9.37 -0.21
N SER A 490 4.33 -9.40 -1.50
CA SER A 490 4.19 -8.22 -2.38
C SER A 490 2.99 -8.29 -3.30
N THR A 491 2.50 -9.50 -3.57
CA THR A 491 1.36 -9.75 -4.46
C THR A 491 0.44 -10.79 -3.86
N VAL A 492 -0.79 -10.83 -4.34
CA VAL A 492 -1.75 -11.87 -3.91
C VAL A 492 -1.37 -13.27 -4.45
N TRP A 493 -0.49 -13.33 -5.46
CA TRP A 493 0.04 -14.57 -6.05
C TRP A 493 1.30 -14.28 -6.87
N SER A 494 2.16 -15.30 -6.99
CA SER A 494 3.39 -15.21 -7.75
C SER A 494 3.35 -16.08 -8.99
N LEU A 495 3.36 -15.46 -10.16
CA LEU A 495 3.40 -16.14 -11.46
C LEU A 495 4.60 -17.06 -11.61
N SER A 496 5.71 -16.73 -10.95
CA SER A 496 6.96 -17.50 -11.06
C SER A 496 6.92 -18.83 -10.31
N PHE A 497 5.95 -19.04 -9.40
CA PHE A 497 5.74 -20.29 -8.68
C PHE A 497 4.50 -21.06 -9.16
N THR A 498 3.70 -20.44 -10.01
CA THR A 498 2.47 -21.01 -10.55
C THR A 498 2.78 -22.08 -11.58
N SER A 499 2.07 -23.21 -11.50
CA SER A 499 2.09 -24.25 -12.52
C SER A 499 0.68 -24.76 -12.82
N LEU A 500 0.50 -25.44 -13.94
CA LEU A 500 -0.69 -26.22 -14.26
C LEU A 500 -0.55 -27.62 -13.68
N LYS A 501 -1.69 -28.23 -13.32
CA LYS A 501 -1.76 -29.64 -12.88
C LYS A 501 -1.82 -30.58 -14.05
#